data_f4eefef84a0d3de6b10b23bec4e68af1
#
_entry.id   f4eefef84a0d3de6b10b23bec4e68af1
#
_cell.length_a   1.000
_cell.length_b   1.000
_cell.length_c   1.000
_cell.angle_alpha   90.00
_cell.angle_beta   90.00
_cell.angle_gamma   90.00
#
_symmetry.space_group_name_H-M   'P 1'
#
loop_
_entity.id
_entity.type
_entity.pdbx_description
1 polymer ?
#
loop_
_entity_poly.entity_id
_entity_poly.type
_entity_poly.pdbx_seq_one_letter_code
_entity_poly.pdbx_strand_id
1 'polypeptide(L)'
;ISKCNPDLISVLMSTGYGSGRKSPDITINAFLVDECGKIFVSGWGASLYTGPTTPLKGMPLTPDALQLTTDGNDFHLAVFRRDALELLYATYFGGDKTDDHVDGGTSRFDKRGVIYQSVCSSCPPSSDGQNNRVSDFPTTNGAFSENNPSPRCSNASFKLAFGNLN
;
A
#
# COMPACT_ATOMS: atom_id res chain seq x y z
N ILE A 1 -0.04 12.99 -8.28
CA ILE A 1 1.24 12.73 -8.97
C ILE A 1 1.43 13.84 -9.99
N SER A 2 2.56 14.52 -9.95
CA SER A 2 2.86 15.58 -10.91
C SER A 2 4.30 15.46 -11.41
N LYS A 3 4.52 15.79 -12.66
CA LYS A 3 5.84 15.89 -13.28
C LYS A 3 6.02 17.33 -13.73
N CYS A 4 7.08 17.97 -13.28
CA CYS A 4 7.49 19.30 -13.69
C CYS A 4 8.67 19.23 -14.65
N ASN A 5 8.92 20.33 -15.35
CA ASN A 5 10.19 20.51 -16.05
C ASN A 5 11.35 20.65 -15.03
N PRO A 6 12.62 20.51 -15.46
CA PRO A 6 13.76 20.58 -14.54
C PRO A 6 13.85 21.89 -13.75
N ASP A 7 13.39 22.98 -14.30
CA ASP A 7 13.42 24.31 -13.66
C ASP A 7 12.24 24.56 -12.73
N LEU A 8 11.32 23.59 -12.63
CA LEU A 8 10.10 23.65 -11.79
C LEU A 8 9.13 24.80 -12.12
N ILE A 9 9.23 25.37 -13.33
CA ILE A 9 8.38 26.51 -13.75
C ILE A 9 7.11 26.05 -14.48
N SER A 10 7.06 24.83 -14.97
CA SER A 10 5.88 24.30 -15.66
C SER A 10 5.59 22.86 -15.28
N VAL A 11 4.30 22.54 -15.19
CA VAL A 11 3.81 21.20 -14.98
C VAL A 11 3.68 20.51 -16.34
N LEU A 12 4.43 19.44 -16.56
CA LEU A 12 4.39 18.64 -17.79
C LEU A 12 3.26 17.63 -17.77
N MET A 13 2.89 17.13 -16.60
CA MET A 13 1.83 16.15 -16.38
C MET A 13 1.38 16.27 -14.93
N SER A 14 0.10 16.16 -14.70
CA SER A 14 -0.47 16.04 -13.36
C SER A 14 -1.70 15.14 -13.38
N THR A 15 -1.79 14.22 -12.42
CA THR A 15 -2.95 13.37 -12.23
C THR A 15 -3.22 13.16 -10.76
N GLY A 16 -4.50 13.05 -10.41
CA GLY A 16 -4.96 12.53 -9.13
C GLY A 16 -5.38 11.08 -9.29
N TYR A 17 -5.26 10.30 -8.25
CA TYR A 17 -5.91 9.00 -8.17
C TYR A 17 -6.37 8.75 -6.73
N GLY A 18 -7.39 7.96 -6.60
CA GLY A 18 -8.04 7.65 -5.32
C GLY A 18 -9.43 7.08 -5.56
N SER A 19 -10.17 6.89 -4.50
CA SER A 19 -11.54 6.37 -4.54
C SER A 19 -12.59 7.39 -5.02
N GLY A 20 -12.20 8.65 -5.19
CA GLY A 20 -13.14 9.76 -5.47
C GLY A 20 -13.83 10.32 -4.22
N ARG A 21 -13.48 9.87 -3.03
CA ARG A 21 -14.01 10.41 -1.76
C ARG A 21 -13.44 11.81 -1.46
N LYS A 22 -14.08 12.54 -0.54
CA LYS A 22 -13.63 13.88 -0.12
C LYS A 22 -12.47 13.87 0.88
N SER A 23 -12.11 12.72 1.40
CA SER A 23 -11.02 12.52 2.37
C SER A 23 -9.86 11.75 1.73
N PRO A 24 -8.63 11.92 2.21
CA PRO A 24 -7.50 11.11 1.76
C PRO A 24 -7.79 9.61 1.93
N ASP A 25 -7.43 8.83 0.94
CA ASP A 25 -7.61 7.36 0.97
C ASP A 25 -6.42 6.65 1.59
N ILE A 26 -5.21 7.14 1.29
CA ILE A 26 -3.95 6.50 1.69
C ILE A 26 -2.92 7.52 2.16
N THR A 27 -2.07 7.08 3.07
CA THR A 27 -0.80 7.74 3.37
C THR A 27 0.28 7.12 2.50
N ILE A 28 0.84 7.91 1.58
CA ILE A 28 1.90 7.43 0.67
C ILE A 28 3.20 7.28 1.46
N ASN A 29 3.83 6.12 1.36
CA ASN A 29 5.04 5.77 2.06
C ASN A 29 6.21 5.33 1.15
N ALA A 30 5.94 5.00 -0.11
CA ALA A 30 6.97 4.74 -1.10
C ALA A 30 6.55 5.23 -2.49
N PHE A 31 7.54 5.75 -3.21
CA PHE A 31 7.39 6.28 -4.55
C PHE A 31 8.65 5.99 -5.36
N LEU A 32 8.49 5.57 -6.61
CA LEU A 32 9.58 5.37 -7.55
C LEU A 32 9.12 5.74 -8.96
N VAL A 33 10.04 6.27 -9.73
CA VAL A 33 9.95 6.26 -11.20
C VAL A 33 11.09 5.40 -11.72
N ASP A 34 10.77 4.33 -12.45
CA ASP A 34 11.77 3.41 -13.01
C ASP A 34 12.48 4.00 -14.25
N GLU A 35 13.45 3.26 -14.78
CA GLU A 35 14.23 3.67 -15.94
C GLU A 35 13.37 3.80 -17.21
N CYS A 36 12.24 3.09 -17.29
CA CYS A 36 11.26 3.21 -18.37
C CYS A 36 10.26 4.34 -18.16
N GLY A 37 10.32 5.00 -17.00
CA GLY A 37 9.42 6.07 -16.60
C GLY A 37 8.10 5.61 -15.98
N LYS A 38 7.89 4.31 -15.73
CA LYS A 38 6.74 3.81 -14.99
C LYS A 38 6.75 4.34 -13.57
N ILE A 39 5.59 4.67 -13.04
CA ILE A 39 5.43 5.32 -11.73
C ILE A 39 4.85 4.31 -10.77
N PHE A 40 5.60 4.01 -9.72
CA PHE A 40 5.23 3.07 -8.67
C PHE A 40 4.88 3.84 -7.40
N VAL A 41 3.76 3.49 -6.80
CA VAL A 41 3.26 4.12 -5.57
C VAL A 41 2.84 3.04 -4.59
N SER A 42 3.24 3.19 -3.34
CA SER A 42 2.73 2.42 -2.21
C SER A 42 2.19 3.38 -1.16
N GLY A 43 1.07 3.03 -0.56
CA GLY A 43 0.50 3.72 0.57
C GLY A 43 -0.35 2.77 1.39
N TRP A 44 -0.78 3.19 2.57
CA TRP A 44 -1.63 2.42 3.46
C TRP A 44 -2.84 3.22 3.91
N GLY A 45 -3.90 2.53 4.27
CA GLY A 45 -5.14 3.12 4.75
C GLY A 45 -4.97 3.82 6.10
N ALA A 46 -5.53 5.01 6.25
CA ALA A 46 -5.21 5.95 7.33
C ALA A 46 -6.15 5.85 8.53
N SER A 47 -6.48 4.68 9.02
CA SER A 47 -7.44 4.57 10.13
C SER A 47 -6.93 5.02 11.50
N LEU A 48 -5.62 5.06 11.73
CA LEU A 48 -5.09 5.00 13.10
C LEU A 48 -4.80 6.33 13.81
N TYR A 49 -4.72 7.49 13.15
CA TYR A 49 -4.07 8.62 13.84
C TYR A 49 -4.76 9.98 13.86
N THR A 50 -5.80 10.28 13.12
CA THR A 50 -6.26 11.70 13.05
C THR A 50 -7.77 11.96 12.94
N GLY A 51 -8.59 11.25 13.62
CA GLY A 51 -10.03 11.56 13.64
C GLY A 51 -10.90 10.54 12.89
N PRO A 52 -12.14 10.85 12.55
CA PRO A 52 -13.06 9.87 11.96
C PRO A 52 -12.51 9.40 10.62
N THR A 53 -11.82 8.30 10.70
CA THR A 53 -11.05 7.70 9.63
C THR A 53 -11.98 7.05 8.64
N THR A 54 -11.82 7.39 7.41
CA THR A 54 -12.47 6.65 6.32
C THR A 54 -11.60 5.44 6.01
N PRO A 55 -12.09 4.22 6.25
CA PRO A 55 -11.34 3.02 5.90
C PRO A 55 -10.96 3.05 4.42
N LEU A 56 -9.82 2.50 4.09
CA LEU A 56 -9.40 2.29 2.72
C LEU A 56 -10.47 1.51 1.97
N LYS A 57 -11.07 2.12 0.94
CA LYS A 57 -12.16 1.51 0.20
C LYS A 57 -12.34 2.17 -1.17
N GLY A 58 -12.62 1.34 -2.18
CA GLY A 58 -12.94 1.85 -3.51
C GLY A 58 -11.76 2.45 -4.26
N MET A 59 -10.52 2.11 -3.87
CA MET A 59 -9.36 2.45 -4.68
C MET A 59 -9.42 1.72 -6.02
N PRO A 60 -8.90 2.35 -7.08
CA PRO A 60 -8.78 1.66 -8.37
C PRO A 60 -7.94 0.39 -8.23
N LEU A 61 -8.43 -0.70 -8.81
CA LEU A 61 -7.74 -1.99 -8.88
C LEU A 61 -7.70 -2.45 -10.33
N THR A 62 -6.74 -3.30 -10.65
CA THR A 62 -6.72 -4.00 -11.94
C THR A 62 -7.31 -5.41 -11.82
N PRO A 63 -7.78 -6.02 -12.93
CA PRO A 63 -8.39 -7.35 -12.89
C PRO A 63 -7.44 -8.47 -12.39
N ASP A 64 -6.14 -8.25 -12.50
CA ASP A 64 -5.07 -9.14 -12.07
C ASP A 64 -4.54 -8.80 -10.67
N ALA A 65 -5.27 -8.01 -9.89
CA ALA A 65 -4.90 -7.67 -8.52
C ALA A 65 -4.69 -8.92 -7.67
N LEU A 66 -3.64 -8.91 -6.85
CA LEU A 66 -3.34 -9.98 -5.90
C LEU A 66 -4.44 -10.10 -4.83
N GLN A 67 -4.98 -8.95 -4.39
CA GLN A 67 -6.05 -8.85 -3.39
C GLN A 67 -7.05 -7.79 -3.84
N LEU A 68 -8.33 -8.19 -3.95
CA LEU A 68 -9.42 -7.34 -4.44
C LEU A 68 -10.24 -6.71 -3.31
N THR A 69 -10.09 -7.20 -2.09
CA THR A 69 -10.83 -6.76 -0.90
C THR A 69 -9.90 -6.18 0.14
N THR A 70 -10.44 -5.36 1.01
CA THR A 70 -9.73 -4.72 2.13
C THR A 70 -10.68 -4.57 3.32
N ASP A 71 -10.17 -4.69 4.53
CA ASP A 71 -10.90 -4.35 5.74
C ASP A 71 -10.86 -2.83 6.03
N GLY A 72 -10.03 -2.12 5.29
CA GLY A 72 -9.87 -0.67 5.38
C GLY A 72 -8.53 -0.20 5.93
N ASN A 73 -7.71 -1.11 6.44
CA ASN A 73 -6.44 -0.81 7.10
C ASN A 73 -5.26 -1.56 6.47
N ASP A 74 -5.31 -1.68 5.16
CA ASP A 74 -4.34 -2.38 4.34
C ASP A 74 -3.44 -1.42 3.55
N PHE A 75 -2.51 -2.00 2.82
CA PHE A 75 -1.75 -1.30 1.79
C PHE A 75 -2.53 -1.23 0.48
N HIS A 76 -2.26 -0.18 -0.27
CA HIS A 76 -2.63 -0.07 -1.68
C HIS A 76 -1.37 0.21 -2.50
N LEU A 77 -1.15 -0.64 -3.48
CA LEU A 77 0.01 -0.61 -4.37
C LEU A 77 -0.48 -0.32 -5.78
N ALA A 78 0.15 0.60 -6.48
CA ALA A 78 -0.23 0.98 -7.83
C ALA A 78 0.98 1.25 -8.72
N VAL A 79 0.86 0.87 -9.99
CA VAL A 79 1.83 1.17 -11.04
C VAL A 79 1.13 1.84 -12.20
N PHE A 80 1.61 3.01 -12.57
CA PHE A 80 1.10 3.78 -13.69
C PHE A 80 2.08 3.78 -14.85
N ARG A 81 1.54 3.92 -16.05
CA ARG A 81 2.32 4.22 -17.23
C ARG A 81 3.07 5.55 -17.05
N ARG A 82 4.18 5.73 -17.77
CA ARG A 82 5.09 6.89 -17.68
C ARG A 82 4.42 8.27 -17.82
N ASP A 83 3.27 8.33 -18.48
CA ASP A 83 2.48 9.56 -18.68
C ASP A 83 1.32 9.69 -17.66
N ALA A 84 1.19 8.70 -16.77
CA ALA A 84 0.13 8.56 -15.79
C ALA A 84 -1.31 8.58 -16.37
N LEU A 85 -1.47 8.27 -17.66
CA LEU A 85 -2.78 8.16 -18.31
C LEU A 85 -3.41 6.77 -18.13
N GLU A 86 -2.63 5.80 -17.68
CA GLU A 86 -3.08 4.42 -17.54
C GLU A 86 -2.57 3.81 -16.24
N LEU A 87 -3.45 3.10 -15.54
CA LEU A 87 -3.12 2.26 -14.40
C LEU A 87 -2.76 0.87 -14.92
N LEU A 88 -1.48 0.52 -14.83
CA LEU A 88 -0.96 -0.75 -15.35
C LEU A 88 -1.21 -1.90 -14.39
N TYR A 89 -1.15 -1.63 -13.08
CA TYR A 89 -1.42 -2.60 -12.03
C TYR A 89 -1.84 -1.89 -10.75
N ALA A 90 -2.79 -2.46 -10.03
CA ALA A 90 -3.09 -2.03 -8.67
C ALA A 90 -3.73 -3.15 -7.86
N THR A 91 -3.35 -3.22 -6.59
CA THR A 91 -3.83 -4.23 -5.64
C THR A 91 -3.91 -3.67 -4.23
N TYR A 92 -4.78 -4.25 -3.41
CA TYR A 92 -4.62 -4.20 -1.96
C TYR A 92 -3.60 -5.24 -1.50
N PHE A 93 -3.10 -5.08 -0.28
CA PHE A 93 -2.27 -6.07 0.39
C PHE A 93 -2.31 -5.88 1.90
N GLY A 94 -2.78 -6.88 2.63
CA GLY A 94 -2.91 -6.86 4.09
C GLY A 94 -3.79 -7.99 4.59
N GLY A 95 -4.07 -7.99 5.89
CA GLY A 95 -4.98 -8.93 6.55
C GLY A 95 -6.45 -8.59 6.30
N ASP A 96 -7.33 -9.55 6.52
CA ASP A 96 -8.79 -9.35 6.34
C ASP A 96 -9.49 -8.80 7.60
N LYS A 97 -8.81 -8.74 8.73
CA LYS A 97 -9.41 -8.44 10.06
C LYS A 97 -8.51 -7.62 10.96
N THR A 98 -7.31 -7.34 10.57
CA THR A 98 -6.32 -6.66 11.39
C THR A 98 -5.72 -5.47 10.68
N ASP A 99 -5.33 -4.47 11.45
CA ASP A 99 -4.75 -3.26 10.88
C ASP A 99 -3.28 -3.50 10.48
N ASP A 100 -2.93 -3.10 9.28
CA ASP A 100 -1.59 -3.16 8.73
C ASP A 100 -1.13 -1.76 8.29
N HIS A 101 0.00 -1.28 8.83
CA HIS A 101 0.45 0.09 8.59
C HIS A 101 1.97 0.25 8.70
N VAL A 102 2.46 1.45 8.43
CA VAL A 102 3.87 1.79 8.59
C VAL A 102 4.04 2.84 9.67
N ASP A 103 4.74 2.48 10.73
CA ASP A 103 5.19 3.37 11.80
C ASP A 103 6.64 3.79 11.57
N GLY A 104 6.88 4.86 10.84
CA GLY A 104 8.24 5.32 10.56
C GLY A 104 9.15 4.27 9.93
N GLY A 105 8.54 3.22 9.40
CA GLY A 105 9.22 2.08 8.81
C GLY A 105 9.88 2.39 7.49
N THR A 106 10.61 1.42 6.98
CA THR A 106 11.33 1.53 5.72
C THR A 106 10.50 0.94 4.60
N SER A 107 10.06 1.79 3.69
CA SER A 107 9.43 1.38 2.43
C SER A 107 10.32 1.81 1.29
N ARG A 108 10.65 0.89 0.41
CA ARG A 108 11.57 1.18 -0.69
C ARG A 108 11.25 0.35 -1.92
N PHE A 109 11.19 1.02 -3.06
CA PHE A 109 11.30 0.35 -4.35
C PHE A 109 12.77 0.24 -4.77
N ASP A 110 13.16 -0.88 -5.34
CA ASP A 110 14.41 -0.96 -6.09
C ASP A 110 14.23 -0.42 -7.53
N LYS A 111 15.32 -0.31 -8.28
CA LYS A 111 15.31 0.20 -9.66
C LYS A 111 14.46 -0.63 -10.64
N ARG A 112 14.11 -1.86 -10.27
CA ARG A 112 13.26 -2.76 -11.06
C ARG A 112 11.79 -2.70 -10.67
N GLY A 113 11.43 -1.78 -9.76
CA GLY A 113 10.07 -1.64 -9.27
C GLY A 113 9.66 -2.65 -8.20
N VAL A 114 10.59 -3.44 -7.67
CA VAL A 114 10.29 -4.35 -6.55
C VAL A 114 10.18 -3.53 -5.27
N ILE A 115 9.08 -3.65 -4.56
CA ILE A 115 8.93 -3.05 -3.23
C ILE A 115 9.43 -3.99 -2.15
N TYR A 116 10.16 -3.41 -1.20
CA TYR A 116 10.58 -4.03 0.07
C TYR A 116 10.01 -3.16 1.19
N GLN A 117 9.23 -3.75 2.06
CA GLN A 117 8.55 -2.99 3.10
C GLN A 117 8.53 -3.74 4.41
N SER A 118 8.87 -3.02 5.50
CA SER A 118 8.69 -3.49 6.87
C SER A 118 7.53 -2.72 7.49
N VAL A 119 6.66 -3.45 8.17
CA VAL A 119 5.35 -2.94 8.59
C VAL A 119 5.03 -3.39 10.02
N CYS A 120 4.17 -2.65 10.69
CA CYS A 120 3.34 -3.15 11.76
C CYS A 120 2.20 -3.95 11.14
N SER A 121 2.06 -5.19 11.52
CA SER A 121 1.07 -6.10 10.96
C SER A 121 0.26 -6.81 12.02
N SER A 122 -0.90 -7.30 11.61
CA SER A 122 -1.81 -8.05 12.47
C SER A 122 -2.12 -7.27 13.76
N CYS A 123 -2.27 -5.96 13.66
CA CYS A 123 -2.66 -5.11 14.79
C CYS A 123 -4.13 -5.34 15.09
N PRO A 124 -4.51 -5.63 16.35
CA PRO A 124 -5.92 -5.77 16.69
C PRO A 124 -6.63 -4.43 16.44
N PRO A 125 -7.82 -4.43 15.81
CA PRO A 125 -8.62 -3.23 15.63
C PRO A 125 -8.87 -2.55 16.99
N SER A 126 -8.86 -1.22 17.00
CA SER A 126 -9.02 -0.40 18.22
C SER A 126 -10.31 -0.71 19.01
N SER A 127 -11.29 -1.30 18.35
CA SER A 127 -12.59 -1.66 18.93
C SER A 127 -12.60 -2.97 19.72
N ASP A 128 -11.64 -3.86 19.55
CA ASP A 128 -11.72 -5.26 20.02
C ASP A 128 -11.02 -5.54 21.35
N GLY A 129 -10.60 -4.52 22.09
CA GLY A 129 -10.15 -4.70 23.48
C GLY A 129 -9.13 -5.81 23.68
N GLN A 130 -8.07 -5.85 22.90
CA GLN A 130 -6.84 -6.65 23.11
C GLN A 130 -6.95 -8.18 23.17
N ASN A 131 -8.11 -8.81 22.97
CA ASN A 131 -8.28 -10.24 23.19
C ASN A 131 -8.41 -11.09 21.92
N ASN A 132 -8.52 -10.50 20.77
CA ASN A 132 -8.69 -11.25 19.52
C ASN A 132 -7.34 -11.41 18.83
N ARG A 133 -6.68 -12.52 19.09
CA ARG A 133 -5.40 -12.88 18.46
C ARG A 133 -5.66 -13.40 17.06
N VAL A 134 -5.75 -12.51 16.09
CA VAL A 134 -5.81 -12.87 14.68
C VAL A 134 -4.45 -12.58 14.07
N SER A 135 -3.89 -13.57 13.41
CA SER A 135 -2.66 -13.42 12.62
C SER A 135 -3.06 -13.71 11.17
N ASP A 136 -3.43 -12.69 10.45
CA ASP A 136 -3.97 -12.81 9.09
C ASP A 136 -3.20 -12.00 8.04
N PHE A 137 -2.08 -11.37 8.43
CA PHE A 137 -1.19 -10.76 7.46
C PHE A 137 -0.70 -11.81 6.45
N PRO A 138 -0.80 -11.56 5.14
CA PRO A 138 -0.43 -12.54 4.12
C PRO A 138 1.04 -12.92 4.20
N THR A 139 1.32 -14.19 4.43
CA THR A 139 2.66 -14.77 4.44
C THR A 139 2.81 -15.82 3.34
N THR A 140 4.03 -16.09 2.94
CA THR A 140 4.32 -17.18 2.00
C THR A 140 4.53 -18.49 2.76
N ASN A 141 4.11 -19.59 2.16
CA ASN A 141 4.38 -20.92 2.73
C ASN A 141 5.88 -21.13 2.93
N GLY A 142 6.27 -21.57 4.12
CA GLY A 142 7.68 -21.75 4.52
C GLY A 142 8.38 -20.44 4.92
N ALA A 143 7.66 -19.36 5.14
CA ALA A 143 8.22 -18.16 5.75
C ALA A 143 8.80 -18.48 7.15
N PHE A 144 9.81 -17.71 7.59
CA PHE A 144 10.42 -17.87 8.91
C PHE A 144 9.37 -17.88 10.04
N SER A 145 8.33 -17.04 9.90
CA SER A 145 7.15 -17.08 10.76
C SER A 145 5.91 -16.82 9.93
N GLU A 146 4.96 -17.72 9.99
CA GLU A 146 3.67 -17.61 9.28
C GLU A 146 2.57 -17.07 10.19
N ASN A 147 2.83 -16.94 11.49
CA ASN A 147 1.86 -16.49 12.47
C ASN A 147 2.45 -15.41 13.37
N ASN A 148 1.61 -14.45 13.75
CA ASN A 148 1.94 -13.47 14.75
C ASN A 148 1.59 -14.01 16.17
N PRO A 149 2.56 -14.37 17.01
CA PRO A 149 2.27 -14.83 18.37
C PRO A 149 1.96 -13.67 19.34
N SER A 150 2.14 -12.43 18.94
CA SER A 150 1.89 -11.26 19.78
C SER A 150 0.40 -11.05 20.01
N PRO A 151 -0.02 -10.63 21.21
CA PRO A 151 -1.39 -10.17 21.45
C PRO A 151 -1.64 -8.75 20.92
N ARG A 152 -0.62 -8.13 20.32
CA ARG A 152 -0.64 -6.78 19.74
C ARG A 152 -0.05 -6.83 18.33
N CYS A 153 0.25 -5.67 17.75
CA CYS A 153 0.98 -5.60 16.50
C CYS A 153 2.27 -6.41 16.53
N SER A 154 2.63 -6.96 15.42
CA SER A 154 3.92 -7.60 15.19
C SER A 154 4.62 -6.95 14.00
N ASN A 155 5.90 -7.19 13.87
CA ASN A 155 6.64 -6.80 12.68
C ASN A 155 6.46 -7.85 11.59
N ALA A 156 6.13 -7.40 10.40
CA ALA A 156 6.24 -8.19 9.19
C ALA A 156 7.13 -7.48 8.17
N SER A 157 7.60 -8.24 7.21
CA SER A 157 8.30 -7.69 6.06
C SER A 157 7.83 -8.42 4.81
N PHE A 158 7.56 -7.68 3.77
CA PHE A 158 7.21 -8.27 2.50
C PHE A 158 8.03 -7.71 1.34
N LYS A 159 8.15 -8.54 0.33
CA LYS A 159 8.71 -8.20 -0.95
C LYS A 159 7.65 -8.50 -2.01
N LEU A 160 7.29 -7.51 -2.80
CA LEU A 160 6.36 -7.67 -3.92
C LEU A 160 7.04 -7.21 -5.21
N ALA A 161 7.07 -8.12 -6.19
CA ALA A 161 7.54 -7.83 -7.53
C ALA A 161 6.34 -7.75 -8.46
N PHE A 162 6.21 -6.64 -9.15
CA PHE A 162 5.23 -6.49 -10.22
C PHE A 162 5.78 -7.18 -11.47
N GLY A 163 5.03 -8.12 -12.05
CA GLY A 163 5.44 -8.85 -13.23
C GLY A 163 5.74 -7.96 -14.45
N ASN A 164 5.84 -8.54 -15.63
CA ASN A 164 6.05 -7.79 -16.87
C ASN A 164 4.82 -6.91 -17.17
N LEU A 165 4.86 -5.67 -16.67
CA LEU A 165 3.88 -4.63 -16.98
C LEU A 165 4.28 -3.98 -18.32
N ASN A 166 3.81 -4.54 -19.42
CA ASN A 166 4.04 -4.01 -20.78
C ASN A 166 2.99 -2.96 -21.15
#